data_158084924ef5439da91abd603aa01e9a
#
_entry.id   158084924ef5439da91abd603aa01e9a
#
_cell.length_a   1.000
_cell.length_b   1.000
_cell.length_c   1.000
_cell.angle_alpha   90.00
_cell.angle_beta   90.00
_cell.angle_gamma   90.00
#
_symmetry.space_group_name_H-M   'P 1'
#
loop_
_entity.id
_entity.type
_entity.pdbx_description
1 polymer ?
#
loop_
_entity_poly.entity_id
_entity_poly.type
_entity_poly.pdbx_seq_one_letter_code
_entity_poly.pdbx_strand_id
1 'polypeptide(L)'
;LEVVNIVARPDIARQQGVRTVPWMRLGDFELEGLHSPAELRQWAERAGSDAGLVEYYTDLFKHGRLPKALAAIRKYPGHIPALLALAEDPDTELTVRIGVSAVMEDAAGSALLQNQMSALINLARHTDPRVRSDACHFLALTRDQAAIAVLENLTQDPEPAVQAVARDSLEELREYLPT
;
A
#
# COMPACT_ATOMS: atom_id res chain seq x y z
N LEU A 1 -17.04 12.05 -20.64
CA LEU A 1 -16.32 13.09 -19.90
C LEU A 1 -17.34 14.04 -19.30
N GLU A 2 -17.33 14.14 -17.96
CA GLU A 2 -18.09 15.15 -17.23
C GLU A 2 -17.12 16.28 -16.81
N VAL A 3 -17.48 17.52 -17.07
CA VAL A 3 -16.71 18.70 -16.67
C VAL A 3 -17.51 19.49 -15.65
N VAL A 4 -16.94 19.69 -14.47
CA VAL A 4 -17.59 20.41 -13.38
C VAL A 4 -16.89 21.75 -13.13
N ASN A 5 -17.64 22.84 -13.22
CA ASN A 5 -17.16 24.15 -12.78
C ASN A 5 -17.33 24.26 -11.26
N ILE A 6 -16.22 24.20 -10.53
CA ILE A 6 -16.20 24.20 -9.06
C ILE A 6 -16.63 25.55 -8.45
N VAL A 7 -16.58 26.64 -9.20
CA VAL A 7 -17.10 27.95 -8.75
C VAL A 7 -18.63 27.91 -8.73
N ALA A 8 -19.24 27.30 -9.75
CA ALA A 8 -20.69 27.13 -9.83
C ALA A 8 -21.20 25.98 -8.93
N ARG A 9 -20.38 24.95 -8.71
CA ARG A 9 -20.72 23.74 -7.95
C ARG A 9 -19.67 23.42 -6.87
N PRO A 10 -19.50 24.29 -5.85
CA PRO A 10 -18.51 24.08 -4.78
C PRO A 10 -18.85 22.89 -3.87
N ASP A 11 -20.11 22.47 -3.85
CA ASP A 11 -20.61 21.27 -3.18
C ASP A 11 -19.92 20.01 -3.68
N ILE A 12 -19.78 19.87 -5.00
CA ILE A 12 -19.12 18.70 -5.63
C ILE A 12 -17.64 18.63 -5.26
N ALA A 13 -16.95 19.79 -5.33
CA ALA A 13 -15.54 19.86 -4.97
C ALA A 13 -15.31 19.41 -3.52
N ARG A 14 -16.14 19.87 -2.58
CA ARG A 14 -16.07 19.46 -1.17
C ARG A 14 -16.38 17.99 -0.97
N GLN A 15 -17.43 17.47 -1.63
CA GLN A 15 -17.82 16.06 -1.54
C GLN A 15 -16.74 15.12 -2.08
N GLN A 16 -16.01 15.52 -3.13
CA GLN A 16 -14.92 14.75 -3.72
C GLN A 16 -13.56 15.03 -3.06
N GLY A 17 -13.48 15.91 -2.06
CA GLY A 17 -12.22 16.23 -1.38
C GLY A 17 -11.22 16.99 -2.24
N VAL A 18 -11.70 17.66 -3.32
CA VAL A 18 -10.85 18.42 -4.24
C VAL A 18 -10.27 19.64 -3.55
N ARG A 19 -8.93 19.72 -3.48
CA ARG A 19 -8.20 20.83 -2.86
C ARG A 19 -7.48 21.71 -3.88
N THR A 20 -7.12 21.12 -5.02
CA THR A 20 -6.37 21.76 -6.10
C THR A 20 -7.07 21.51 -7.43
N VAL A 21 -6.89 22.42 -8.39
CA VAL A 21 -7.39 22.28 -9.76
C VAL A 21 -6.26 22.52 -10.75
N PRO A 22 -6.25 21.88 -11.89
CA PRO A 22 -7.21 20.87 -12.36
C PRO A 22 -7.16 19.58 -11.53
N TRP A 23 -8.30 18.95 -11.32
CA TRP A 23 -8.46 17.65 -10.70
C TRP A 23 -9.30 16.77 -11.62
N MET A 24 -8.93 15.53 -11.75
CA MET A 24 -9.59 14.55 -12.62
C MET A 24 -9.72 13.23 -11.91
N ARG A 25 -10.78 12.49 -12.22
CA ARG A 25 -10.96 11.10 -11.80
C ARG A 25 -11.12 10.21 -13.01
N LEU A 26 -10.28 9.17 -13.10
CA LEU A 26 -10.31 8.13 -14.13
C LEU A 26 -10.46 6.77 -13.42
N GLY A 27 -11.69 6.24 -13.35
CA GLY A 27 -11.98 5.09 -12.49
C GLY A 27 -11.66 5.44 -11.03
N ASP A 28 -10.75 4.68 -10.41
CA ASP A 28 -10.30 4.87 -9.03
C ASP A 28 -9.08 5.81 -8.91
N PHE A 29 -8.51 6.24 -10.04
CA PHE A 29 -7.38 7.16 -10.05
C PHE A 29 -7.85 8.60 -9.91
N GLU A 30 -7.25 9.31 -8.98
CA GLU A 30 -7.45 10.74 -8.78
C GLU A 30 -6.17 11.48 -9.15
N LEU A 31 -6.21 12.26 -10.22
CA LEU A 31 -5.09 13.00 -10.78
C LEU A 31 -5.23 14.48 -10.47
N GLU A 32 -4.15 15.12 -10.07
CA GLU A 32 -4.08 16.54 -9.76
C GLU A 32 -3.03 17.22 -10.60
N GLY A 33 -3.33 18.46 -11.00
CA GLY A 33 -2.43 19.25 -11.83
C GLY A 33 -2.67 19.09 -13.33
N LEU A 34 -1.78 19.70 -14.10
CA LEU A 34 -1.86 19.68 -15.56
C LEU A 34 -1.26 18.38 -16.08
N HIS A 35 -2.01 17.69 -16.90
CA HIS A 35 -1.56 16.49 -17.62
C HIS A 35 -1.74 16.69 -19.12
N SER A 36 -0.80 16.20 -19.89
CA SER A 36 -0.90 16.18 -21.34
C SER A 36 -2.00 15.19 -21.79
N PRO A 37 -2.55 15.36 -23.01
CA PRO A 37 -3.51 14.38 -23.55
C PRO A 37 -2.93 12.97 -23.68
N ALA A 38 -1.61 12.83 -23.82
CA ALA A 38 -0.94 11.52 -23.88
C ALA A 38 -0.93 10.85 -22.52
N GLU A 39 -0.55 11.57 -21.45
CA GLU A 39 -0.58 11.06 -20.07
C GLU A 39 -2.00 10.66 -19.65
N LEU A 40 -3.01 11.47 -19.96
CA LEU A 40 -4.40 11.14 -19.65
C LEU A 40 -4.88 9.88 -20.37
N ARG A 41 -4.46 9.66 -21.61
CA ARG A 41 -4.76 8.42 -22.34
C ARG A 41 -4.12 7.22 -21.67
N GLN A 42 -2.83 7.33 -21.29
CA GLN A 42 -2.13 6.25 -20.57
C GLN A 42 -2.84 5.89 -19.26
N TRP A 43 -3.24 6.88 -18.46
CA TRP A 43 -3.99 6.63 -17.23
C TRP A 43 -5.36 6.02 -17.50
N ALA A 44 -6.06 6.46 -18.54
CA ALA A 44 -7.36 5.90 -18.92
C ALA A 44 -7.27 4.45 -19.38
N GLU A 45 -6.22 4.08 -20.12
CA GLU A 45 -5.95 2.70 -20.58
C GLU A 45 -5.63 1.76 -19.41
N ARG A 46 -5.03 2.27 -18.35
CA ARG A 46 -4.65 1.52 -17.14
C ARG A 46 -5.76 1.46 -16.07
N ALA A 47 -6.77 2.31 -16.20
CA ALA A 47 -7.87 2.37 -15.24
C ALA A 47 -8.59 1.01 -15.14
N GLY A 48 -8.74 0.52 -13.90
CA GLY A 48 -9.39 -0.77 -13.63
C GLY A 48 -8.50 -1.99 -13.81
N SER A 49 -7.18 -1.83 -14.01
CA SER A 49 -6.22 -2.94 -14.03
C SER A 49 -5.32 -2.95 -12.79
N ASP A 50 -4.89 -4.14 -12.36
CA ASP A 50 -3.97 -4.30 -11.23
C ASP A 50 -2.62 -3.62 -11.52
N ALA A 51 -2.10 -3.76 -12.74
CA ALA A 51 -0.88 -3.08 -13.18
C ALA A 51 -1.01 -1.55 -13.12
N GLY A 52 -2.18 -1.02 -13.48
CA GLY A 52 -2.48 0.40 -13.35
C GLY A 52 -2.50 0.89 -11.91
N LEU A 53 -3.02 0.08 -10.98
CA LEU A 53 -2.99 0.39 -9.55
C LEU A 53 -1.55 0.41 -9.01
N VAL A 54 -0.72 -0.58 -9.37
CA VAL A 54 0.70 -0.62 -9.00
C VAL A 54 1.40 0.66 -9.45
N GLU A 55 1.19 1.09 -10.70
CA GLU A 55 1.80 2.31 -11.23
C GLU A 55 1.26 3.58 -10.56
N TYR A 56 -0.05 3.63 -10.27
CA TYR A 56 -0.67 4.75 -9.58
C TYR A 56 -0.07 4.97 -8.17
N TYR A 57 0.07 3.91 -7.39
CA TYR A 57 0.69 4.01 -6.06
C TYR A 57 2.18 4.31 -6.15
N THR A 58 2.89 3.76 -7.15
CA THR A 58 4.29 4.10 -7.42
C THR A 58 4.45 5.60 -7.67
N ASP A 59 3.59 6.19 -8.52
CA ASP A 59 3.60 7.63 -8.79
C ASP A 59 3.34 8.45 -7.54
N LEU A 60 2.33 8.07 -6.75
CA LEU A 60 2.00 8.76 -5.51
C LEU A 60 3.18 8.78 -4.52
N PHE A 61 3.87 7.65 -4.33
CA PHE A 61 4.98 7.54 -3.39
C PHE A 61 6.23 8.28 -3.90
N LYS A 62 6.58 8.16 -5.18
CA LYS A 62 7.71 8.89 -5.80
C LYS A 62 7.57 10.40 -5.68
N HIS A 63 6.33 10.91 -5.69
CA HIS A 63 6.06 12.34 -5.56
C HIS A 63 5.70 12.79 -4.13
N GLY A 64 5.92 11.95 -3.12
CA GLY A 64 5.67 12.30 -1.71
C GLY A 64 4.18 12.49 -1.36
N ARG A 65 3.28 11.89 -2.15
CA ARG A 65 1.83 12.03 -1.98
C ARG A 65 1.23 10.96 -1.05
N LEU A 66 1.95 10.60 0.01
CA LEU A 66 1.49 9.60 0.99
C LEU A 66 0.07 9.89 1.53
N PRO A 67 -0.30 11.12 1.91
CA PRO A 67 -1.66 11.39 2.42
C PRO A 67 -2.76 11.01 1.39
N LYS A 68 -2.45 11.12 0.10
CA LYS A 68 -3.37 10.74 -0.97
C LYS A 68 -3.46 9.22 -1.11
N ALA A 69 -2.34 8.52 -1.01
CA ALA A 69 -2.32 7.05 -1.01
C ALA A 69 -3.14 6.49 0.17
N LEU A 70 -2.97 7.04 1.38
CA LEU A 70 -3.76 6.67 2.56
C LEU A 70 -5.26 6.92 2.35
N ALA A 71 -5.64 8.08 1.80
CA ALA A 71 -7.04 8.38 1.50
C ALA A 71 -7.62 7.43 0.45
N ALA A 72 -6.84 7.08 -0.57
CA ALA A 72 -7.26 6.14 -1.62
C ALA A 72 -7.49 4.72 -1.05
N ILE A 73 -6.61 4.20 -0.20
CA ILE A 73 -6.77 2.89 0.44
C ILE A 73 -7.99 2.85 1.36
N ARG A 74 -8.24 3.90 2.14
CA ARG A 74 -9.44 4.00 2.98
C ARG A 74 -10.73 4.01 2.17
N LYS A 75 -10.70 4.62 0.99
CA LYS A 75 -11.84 4.69 0.06
C LYS A 75 -12.02 3.40 -0.74
N TYR A 76 -10.92 2.77 -1.13
CA TYR A 76 -10.85 1.57 -1.97
C TYR A 76 -9.99 0.47 -1.32
N PRO A 77 -10.51 -0.24 -0.30
CA PRO A 77 -9.76 -1.27 0.41
C PRO A 77 -9.22 -2.40 -0.50
N GLY A 78 -9.88 -2.64 -1.63
CA GLY A 78 -9.46 -3.61 -2.63
C GLY A 78 -8.14 -3.29 -3.35
N HIS A 79 -7.53 -2.14 -3.08
CA HIS A 79 -6.24 -1.76 -3.67
C HIS A 79 -5.01 -2.31 -2.90
N ILE A 80 -5.18 -2.87 -1.70
CA ILE A 80 -4.07 -3.45 -0.92
C ILE A 80 -3.23 -4.46 -1.72
N PRO A 81 -3.79 -5.36 -2.53
CA PRO A 81 -2.98 -6.26 -3.35
C PRO A 81 -1.96 -5.56 -4.26
N ALA A 82 -2.26 -4.36 -4.76
CA ALA A 82 -1.31 -3.60 -5.55
C ALA A 82 -0.09 -3.13 -4.73
N LEU A 83 -0.30 -2.80 -3.45
CA LEU A 83 0.79 -2.46 -2.53
C LEU A 83 1.62 -3.69 -2.17
N LEU A 84 0.99 -4.85 -2.01
CA LEU A 84 1.71 -6.10 -1.77
C LEU A 84 2.54 -6.50 -2.99
N ALA A 85 2.04 -6.28 -4.21
CA ALA A 85 2.83 -6.48 -5.43
C ALA A 85 4.07 -5.57 -5.48
N LEU A 86 3.96 -4.31 -5.03
CA LEU A 86 5.13 -3.43 -4.88
C LEU A 86 6.12 -3.91 -3.81
N ALA A 87 5.64 -4.50 -2.73
CA ALA A 87 6.50 -5.07 -1.70
C ALA A 87 7.17 -6.38 -2.16
N GLU A 88 6.51 -7.16 -3.01
CA GLU A 88 7.01 -8.42 -3.57
C GLU A 88 8.14 -8.20 -4.58
N ASP A 89 8.12 -7.09 -5.31
CA ASP A 89 9.15 -6.77 -6.31
C ASP A 89 10.43 -6.27 -5.61
N PRO A 90 11.55 -7.04 -5.65
CA PRO A 90 12.81 -6.63 -5.05
C PRO A 90 13.44 -5.40 -5.72
N ASP A 91 13.04 -5.06 -6.94
CA ASP A 91 13.54 -3.90 -7.69
C ASP A 91 12.75 -2.61 -7.38
N THR A 92 11.69 -2.71 -6.57
CA THR A 92 10.94 -1.54 -6.11
C THR A 92 11.85 -0.55 -5.37
N GLU A 93 11.84 0.71 -5.82
CA GLU A 93 12.65 1.78 -5.25
C GLU A 93 12.36 2.00 -3.76
N LEU A 94 13.39 2.35 -2.99
CA LEU A 94 13.30 2.53 -1.53
C LEU A 94 12.18 3.51 -1.12
N THR A 95 12.04 4.63 -1.83
CA THR A 95 10.98 5.62 -1.55
C THR A 95 9.58 5.02 -1.67
N VAL A 96 9.37 4.14 -2.65
CA VAL A 96 8.11 3.44 -2.86
C VAL A 96 7.89 2.41 -1.75
N ARG A 97 8.90 1.62 -1.38
CA ARG A 97 8.83 0.64 -0.28
C ARG A 97 8.49 1.31 1.06
N ILE A 98 9.10 2.47 1.36
CA ILE A 98 8.76 3.27 2.55
C ILE A 98 7.29 3.71 2.49
N GLY A 99 6.82 4.15 1.33
CA GLY A 99 5.41 4.52 1.15
C GLY A 99 4.44 3.36 1.36
N VAL A 100 4.79 2.16 0.88
CA VAL A 100 4.03 0.93 1.13
C VAL A 100 3.99 0.63 2.63
N SER A 101 5.14 0.63 3.31
CA SER A 101 5.23 0.37 4.75
C SER A 101 4.35 1.35 5.56
N ALA A 102 4.41 2.64 5.24
CA ALA A 102 3.59 3.65 5.91
C ALA A 102 2.07 3.41 5.75
N VAL A 103 1.64 2.87 4.60
CA VAL A 103 0.23 2.50 4.40
C VAL A 103 -0.12 1.24 5.19
N MET A 104 0.76 0.24 5.26
CA MET A 104 0.55 -0.96 6.08
C MET A 104 0.48 -0.62 7.57
N GLU A 105 1.32 0.30 8.04
CA GLU A 105 1.29 0.82 9.41
C GLU A 105 -0.02 1.56 9.75
N ASP A 106 -0.54 2.39 8.83
CA ASP A 106 -1.87 3.03 8.99
C ASP A 106 -3.00 2.01 9.09
N ALA A 107 -2.84 0.85 8.45
CA ALA A 107 -3.81 -0.25 8.47
C ALA A 107 -3.60 -1.26 9.63
N ALA A 108 -2.64 -1.03 10.53
CA ALA A 108 -2.28 -1.98 11.58
C ALA A 108 -3.48 -2.41 12.43
N GLY A 109 -3.61 -3.71 12.69
CA GLY A 109 -4.68 -4.32 13.48
C GLY A 109 -6.06 -4.28 12.83
N SER A 110 -6.19 -3.77 11.61
CA SER A 110 -7.46 -3.71 10.89
C SER A 110 -7.79 -5.03 10.18
N ALA A 111 -9.08 -5.30 10.01
CA ALA A 111 -9.54 -6.42 9.18
C ALA A 111 -9.00 -6.34 7.72
N LEU A 112 -8.74 -5.13 7.23
CA LEU A 112 -8.16 -4.91 5.92
C LEU A 112 -6.81 -5.63 5.77
N LEU A 113 -5.92 -5.48 6.76
CA LEU A 113 -4.60 -6.11 6.74
C LEU A 113 -4.67 -7.60 7.13
N GLN A 114 -5.52 -7.95 8.10
CA GLN A 114 -5.74 -9.36 8.51
C GLN A 114 -6.21 -10.23 7.33
N ASN A 115 -7.06 -9.69 6.45
CA ASN A 115 -7.52 -10.38 5.25
C ASN A 115 -6.41 -10.67 4.24
N GLN A 116 -5.22 -10.06 4.39
CA GLN A 116 -4.05 -10.29 3.54
C GLN A 116 -3.10 -11.37 4.08
N MET A 117 -3.45 -12.04 5.18
CA MET A 117 -2.58 -13.03 5.85
C MET A 117 -1.94 -14.02 4.87
N SER A 118 -2.72 -14.60 3.96
CA SER A 118 -2.20 -15.57 2.99
C SER A 118 -1.15 -14.97 2.05
N ALA A 119 -1.35 -13.74 1.59
CA ALA A 119 -0.40 -13.03 0.75
C ALA A 119 0.88 -12.69 1.53
N LEU A 120 0.75 -12.23 2.77
CA LEU A 120 1.89 -11.92 3.65
C LEU A 120 2.73 -13.17 3.96
N ILE A 121 2.09 -14.33 4.17
CA ILE A 121 2.79 -15.62 4.34
C ILE A 121 3.55 -16.00 3.06
N ASN A 122 3.02 -15.69 1.89
CA ASN A 122 3.74 -15.93 0.63
C ASN A 122 4.97 -15.02 0.50
N LEU A 123 4.85 -13.72 0.84
CA LEU A 123 6.00 -12.81 0.89
C LEU A 123 7.07 -13.28 1.87
N ALA A 124 6.68 -13.84 3.01
CA ALA A 124 7.58 -14.43 4.01
C ALA A 124 8.41 -15.62 3.49
N ARG A 125 8.05 -16.17 2.33
CA ARG A 125 8.76 -17.26 1.65
C ARG A 125 9.52 -16.81 0.40
N HIS A 126 9.56 -15.52 0.14
CA HIS A 126 10.20 -14.98 -1.04
C HIS A 126 11.70 -15.28 -1.08
N THR A 127 12.29 -15.39 -2.27
CA THR A 127 13.73 -15.66 -2.44
C THR A 127 14.60 -14.49 -1.98
N ASP A 128 14.16 -13.25 -2.18
CA ASP A 128 14.89 -12.03 -1.75
C ASP A 128 14.67 -11.79 -0.24
N PRO A 129 15.76 -11.66 0.56
CA PRO A 129 15.64 -11.44 1.99
C PRO A 129 15.02 -10.10 2.39
N ARG A 130 15.09 -9.07 1.53
CA ARG A 130 14.45 -7.77 1.79
C ARG A 130 12.93 -7.93 1.80
N VAL A 131 12.39 -8.70 0.85
CA VAL A 131 10.95 -9.00 0.80
C VAL A 131 10.52 -9.80 2.03
N ARG A 132 11.31 -10.79 2.46
CA ARG A 132 11.01 -11.53 3.69
C ARG A 132 11.08 -10.65 4.94
N SER A 133 12.00 -9.69 5.00
CA SER A 133 12.08 -8.72 6.11
C SER A 133 10.83 -7.82 6.16
N ASP A 134 10.39 -7.29 5.02
CA ASP A 134 9.14 -6.51 4.97
C ASP A 134 7.94 -7.36 5.37
N ALA A 135 7.90 -8.63 4.95
CA ALA A 135 6.84 -9.56 5.34
C ALA A 135 6.79 -9.79 6.86
N CYS A 136 7.95 -9.86 7.54
CA CYS A 136 7.98 -9.95 9.01
C CYS A 136 7.27 -8.75 9.65
N HIS A 137 7.63 -7.55 9.23
CA HIS A 137 7.02 -6.33 9.73
C HIS A 137 5.51 -6.30 9.45
N PHE A 138 5.08 -6.58 8.22
CA PHE A 138 3.66 -6.57 7.86
C PHE A 138 2.85 -7.65 8.58
N LEU A 139 3.43 -8.82 8.85
CA LEU A 139 2.81 -9.88 9.65
C LEU A 139 2.55 -9.42 11.09
N ALA A 140 3.50 -8.72 11.72
CA ALA A 140 3.31 -8.16 13.06
C ALA A 140 2.19 -7.11 13.08
N LEU A 141 2.12 -6.25 12.05
CA LEU A 141 1.06 -5.24 11.91
C LEU A 141 -0.35 -5.83 11.79
N THR A 142 -0.49 -7.10 11.41
CA THR A 142 -1.84 -7.74 11.40
C THR A 142 -2.44 -7.85 12.79
N ARG A 143 -1.61 -7.92 13.83
CA ARG A 143 -2.01 -8.21 15.22
C ARG A 143 -2.86 -9.48 15.33
N ASP A 144 -2.57 -10.46 14.48
CA ASP A 144 -3.24 -11.73 14.42
C ASP A 144 -2.32 -12.85 14.94
N GLN A 145 -2.85 -13.67 15.83
CA GLN A 145 -2.11 -14.81 16.41
C GLN A 145 -1.57 -15.78 15.36
N ALA A 146 -2.23 -15.88 14.20
CA ALA A 146 -1.79 -16.73 13.09
C ALA A 146 -0.40 -16.34 12.54
N ALA A 147 0.06 -15.09 12.74
CA ALA A 147 1.38 -14.64 12.31
C ALA A 147 2.52 -15.21 13.18
N ILE A 148 2.25 -15.61 14.44
CA ILE A 148 3.29 -16.06 15.39
C ILE A 148 4.13 -17.18 14.80
N ALA A 149 3.51 -18.26 14.36
CA ALA A 149 4.24 -19.43 13.85
C ALA A 149 5.11 -19.11 12.62
N VAL A 150 4.66 -18.17 11.79
CA VAL A 150 5.43 -17.71 10.62
C VAL A 150 6.65 -16.91 11.06
N LEU A 151 6.47 -15.97 11.97
CA LEU A 151 7.56 -15.17 12.53
C LEU A 151 8.57 -16.01 13.30
N GLU A 152 8.11 -17.00 14.11
CA GLU A 152 9.00 -17.94 14.80
C GLU A 152 9.89 -18.72 13.81
N ASN A 153 9.36 -19.17 12.70
CA ASN A 153 10.15 -19.82 11.65
C ASN A 153 11.20 -18.88 11.07
N LEU A 154 10.85 -17.61 10.82
CA LEU A 154 11.76 -16.63 10.26
C LEU A 154 12.86 -16.17 11.24
N THR A 155 12.73 -16.40 12.54
CA THR A 155 13.87 -16.23 13.48
C THR A 155 15.04 -17.15 13.19
N GLN A 156 14.83 -18.18 12.37
CA GLN A 156 15.84 -19.14 11.91
C GLN A 156 16.16 -18.97 10.40
N ASP A 157 15.78 -17.86 9.80
CA ASP A 157 16.06 -17.54 8.38
C ASP A 157 17.58 -17.65 8.09
N PRO A 158 17.99 -18.12 6.90
CA PRO A 158 19.40 -18.15 6.54
C PRO A 158 20.07 -16.77 6.53
N GLU A 159 19.30 -15.68 6.38
CA GLU A 159 19.80 -14.30 6.35
C GLU A 159 19.70 -13.66 7.75
N PRO A 160 20.81 -13.25 8.38
CA PRO A 160 20.81 -12.67 9.73
C PRO A 160 19.95 -11.40 9.87
N ALA A 161 19.82 -10.60 8.78
CA ALA A 161 18.98 -9.41 8.79
C ALA A 161 17.50 -9.78 8.94
N VAL A 162 17.04 -10.84 8.25
CA VAL A 162 15.66 -11.33 8.38
C VAL A 162 15.40 -11.87 9.78
N GLN A 163 16.37 -12.63 10.37
CA GLN A 163 16.25 -13.13 11.73
C GLN A 163 16.04 -11.99 12.75
N ALA A 164 16.78 -10.88 12.59
CA ALA A 164 16.67 -9.73 13.49
C ALA A 164 15.26 -9.12 13.39
N VAL A 165 14.82 -8.80 12.17
CA VAL A 165 13.48 -8.22 11.95
C VAL A 165 12.38 -9.18 12.43
N ALA A 166 12.53 -10.49 12.22
CA ALA A 166 11.55 -11.47 12.69
C ALA A 166 11.42 -11.51 14.21
N ARG A 167 12.55 -11.38 14.96
CA ARG A 167 12.51 -11.32 16.44
C ARG A 167 11.82 -10.05 16.93
N ASP A 168 12.20 -8.89 16.37
CA ASP A 168 11.61 -7.61 16.74
C ASP A 168 10.09 -7.60 16.42
N SER A 169 9.69 -8.09 15.25
CA SER A 169 8.30 -8.22 14.83
C SER A 169 7.50 -9.17 15.71
N LEU A 170 8.12 -10.27 16.16
CA LEU A 170 7.48 -11.24 17.05
C LEU A 170 7.28 -10.66 18.46
N GLU A 171 8.25 -9.90 18.96
CA GLU A 171 8.14 -9.20 20.24
C GLU A 171 7.02 -8.16 20.17
N GLU A 172 7.02 -7.30 19.16
CA GLU A 172 5.97 -6.32 18.92
C GLU A 172 4.58 -6.97 18.84
N LEU A 173 4.42 -8.04 18.04
CA LEU A 173 3.14 -8.73 17.91
C LEU A 173 2.61 -9.24 19.24
N ARG A 174 3.48 -9.80 20.10
CA ARG A 174 3.10 -10.33 21.41
C ARG A 174 2.59 -9.27 22.37
N GLU A 175 3.02 -8.02 22.24
CA GLU A 175 2.52 -6.91 23.05
C GLU A 175 1.03 -6.60 22.78
N TYR A 176 0.55 -6.88 21.58
CA TYR A 176 -0.83 -6.63 21.15
C TYR A 176 -1.78 -7.82 21.37
N LEU A 177 -1.25 -9.00 21.64
CA LEU A 177 -2.07 -10.19 21.82
C LEU A 177 -2.44 -10.37 23.29
N PRO A 178 -3.70 -10.77 23.60
CA PRO A 178 -4.09 -11.09 24.97
C PRO A 178 -3.27 -12.29 25.48
N THR A 179 -2.81 -12.18 26.71
CA THR A 179 -2.17 -13.27 27.46
C THR A 179 -3.15 -14.38 27.82
#